data_2a3060e4a21237fe264c42579d687bba
#
_entry.id   2a3060e4a21237fe264c42579d687bba
#
_cell.length_a   1.000
_cell.length_b   1.000
_cell.length_c   1.000
_cell.angle_alpha   90.00
_cell.angle_beta   90.00
_cell.angle_gamma   90.00
#
_symmetry.space_group_name_H-M   'P 1'
#
loop_
_entity.id
_entity.type
_entity.pdbx_description
1 polymer ?
#
loop_
_entity_poly.entity_id
_entity_poly.type
_entity_poly.pdbx_seq_one_letter_code
_entity_poly.pdbx_strand_id
1 'polypeptide(L)' 'MSNKTIRITKKGDDGYKIISVRIKEGILSKIDKLSDDSNRSRNELINIILESAIDHVEIS' A
#
# COMPACT_ATOMS: atom_id res chain seq x y z
N MET A 1 -18.97 0.37 33.94
CA MET A 1 -19.24 0.11 32.56
C MET A 1 -18.17 0.69 31.68
N SER A 2 -17.75 -0.09 30.80
CA SER A 2 -16.74 0.33 29.89
C SER A 2 -17.30 1.29 28.84
N ASN A 3 -16.70 2.40 28.71
CA ASN A 3 -17.08 3.35 27.68
C ASN A 3 -16.18 3.22 26.49
N LYS A 4 -15.91 2.02 26.14
CA LYS A 4 -15.09 1.82 24.95
C LYS A 4 -15.83 2.33 23.75
N THR A 5 -15.32 3.38 23.21
CA THR A 5 -15.79 3.86 21.95
C THR A 5 -14.90 3.28 20.88
N ILE A 6 -15.49 2.50 20.02
CA ILE A 6 -14.77 2.01 18.86
C ILE A 6 -14.97 3.06 17.78
N ARG A 7 -13.88 3.68 17.42
CA ARG A 7 -13.92 4.68 16.36
C ARG A 7 -13.54 4.02 15.06
N ILE A 8 -14.48 4.00 14.16
CA ILE A 8 -14.25 3.45 12.83
C ILE A 8 -14.08 4.62 11.87
N THR A 9 -12.90 4.73 11.33
CA THR A 9 -12.60 5.75 10.33
C THR A 9 -13.17 5.32 8.99
N LYS A 10 -13.88 6.21 8.35
CA LYS A 10 -14.39 5.93 7.01
C LYS A 10 -13.22 5.77 6.04
N LYS A 11 -13.40 4.88 5.11
CA LYS A 11 -12.41 4.71 4.07
C LYS A 11 -12.30 5.99 3.27
N GLY A 12 -11.09 6.44 3.07
CA GLY A 12 -10.82 7.68 2.38
C GLY A 12 -10.65 8.87 3.31
N ASP A 13 -11.15 8.79 4.56
CA ASP A 13 -10.95 9.87 5.52
C ASP A 13 -9.54 9.91 6.06
N ASP A 14 -8.81 8.80 5.94
CA ASP A 14 -7.41 8.69 6.35
C ASP A 14 -6.45 9.05 5.21
N GLY A 15 -6.97 9.45 4.08
CA GLY A 15 -6.15 9.76 2.91
C GLY A 15 -5.86 8.57 2.01
N TYR A 16 -6.42 7.40 2.32
CA TYR A 16 -6.21 6.19 1.52
C TYR A 16 -7.49 5.78 0.83
N LYS A 17 -7.34 5.16 -0.32
CA LYS A 17 -8.45 4.57 -1.06
C LYS A 17 -8.09 3.17 -1.47
N ILE A 18 -9.10 2.32 -1.53
CA ILE A 18 -8.90 0.94 -1.96
C ILE A 18 -9.12 0.85 -3.46
N ILE A 19 -8.15 0.31 -4.15
CA ILE A 19 -8.25 0.04 -5.58
C ILE A 19 -7.85 -1.39 -5.84
N SER A 20 -8.23 -1.91 -7.00
CA SER A 20 -7.83 -3.25 -7.43
C SER A 20 -6.87 -3.14 -8.59
N VAL A 21 -5.75 -3.84 -8.50
CA VAL A 21 -4.72 -3.80 -9.53
C VAL A 21 -4.27 -5.21 -9.85
N ARG A 22 -4.13 -5.51 -11.12
CA ARG A 22 -3.53 -6.75 -11.56
C ARG A 22 -2.02 -6.55 -11.64
N ILE A 23 -1.27 -7.42 -10.98
CA ILE A 23 0.19 -7.32 -10.91
C ILE A 23 0.79 -8.58 -11.52
N LYS A 24 1.83 -8.41 -12.31
CA LYS A 24 2.57 -9.54 -12.87
C LYS A 24 3.19 -10.37 -11.75
N GLU A 25 3.17 -11.68 -11.90
CA GLU A 25 3.66 -12.59 -10.87
C GLU A 25 5.12 -12.31 -10.48
N GLY A 26 5.97 -12.03 -11.43
CA GLY A 26 7.37 -11.73 -11.16
C GLY A 26 7.55 -10.49 -10.31
N ILE A 27 6.72 -9.47 -10.53
CA ILE A 27 6.76 -8.25 -9.73
C ILE A 27 6.24 -8.52 -8.34
N LEU A 28 5.16 -9.28 -8.23
CA LEU A 28 4.59 -9.64 -6.94
C LEU A 28 5.59 -10.41 -6.08
N SER A 29 6.31 -11.34 -6.68
CA SER A 29 7.35 -12.11 -5.98
C SER A 29 8.44 -11.19 -5.41
N LYS A 30 8.85 -10.19 -6.18
CA LYS A 30 9.85 -9.23 -5.71
C LYS A 30 9.32 -8.39 -4.55
N ILE A 31 8.06 -7.98 -4.62
CA ILE A 31 7.44 -7.22 -3.55
C ILE A 31 7.35 -8.07 -2.29
N ASP A 32 6.98 -9.33 -2.42
CA ASP A 32 6.89 -10.24 -1.28
C ASP A 32 8.25 -10.43 -0.61
N LYS A 33 9.30 -10.55 -1.39
CA LYS A 33 10.64 -10.66 -0.85
C LYS A 33 11.06 -9.40 -0.10
N LEU A 34 10.78 -8.24 -0.68
CA LEU A 34 11.06 -6.96 -0.02
C LEU A 34 10.26 -6.81 1.26
N SER A 35 9.02 -7.30 1.27
CA SER A 35 8.19 -7.29 2.46
C SER A 35 8.84 -8.08 3.59
N ASP A 36 9.33 -9.28 3.28
CA ASP A 36 10.01 -10.11 4.27
C ASP A 36 11.30 -9.47 4.76
N ASP A 37 12.10 -8.94 3.84
CA ASP A 37 13.41 -8.38 4.16
C ASP A 37 13.31 -7.07 4.95
N SER A 38 12.28 -6.27 4.71
CA SER A 38 12.13 -4.98 5.32
C SER A 38 11.20 -4.97 6.53
N ASN A 39 10.54 -6.07 6.79
CA ASN A 39 9.53 -6.18 7.83
C ASN A 39 8.40 -5.15 7.64
N ARG A 40 8.09 -4.84 6.40
CA ARG A 40 7.00 -3.95 6.03
C ARG A 40 5.94 -4.74 5.28
N SER A 41 4.70 -4.28 5.35
CA SER A 41 3.63 -4.93 4.63
C SER A 41 3.77 -4.70 3.13
N ARG A 42 3.17 -5.59 2.35
CA ARG A 42 3.09 -5.44 0.90
C ARG A 42 2.47 -4.10 0.53
N ASN A 43 1.42 -3.73 1.22
CA ASN A 43 0.72 -2.48 0.97
C ASN A 43 1.61 -1.26 1.20
N GLU A 44 2.36 -1.27 2.29
CA GLU A 44 3.30 -0.19 2.59
C GLU A 44 4.35 -0.05 1.50
N LEU A 45 4.91 -1.18 1.06
CA LEU A 45 5.94 -1.17 0.04
C LEU A 45 5.41 -0.64 -1.28
N ILE A 46 4.22 -1.03 -1.66
CA ILE A 46 3.61 -0.55 -2.90
C ILE A 46 3.47 0.96 -2.85
N ASN A 47 3.01 1.50 -1.73
CA ASN A 47 2.89 2.95 -1.58
C ASN A 47 4.23 3.66 -1.62
N ILE A 48 5.23 3.12 -0.94
CA ILE A 48 6.58 3.70 -0.94
C ILE A 48 7.15 3.73 -2.35
N ILE A 49 7.03 2.63 -3.07
CA ILE A 49 7.56 2.53 -4.42
C ILE A 49 6.82 3.50 -5.36
N LEU A 50 5.52 3.57 -5.27
CA LEU A 50 4.74 4.46 -6.09
C LEU A 50 5.07 5.92 -5.81
N GLU A 51 5.16 6.30 -4.55
CA GLU A 51 5.54 7.67 -4.19
C GLU A 51 6.91 8.04 -4.73
N SER A 52 7.84 7.09 -4.71
CA SER A 52 9.20 7.33 -5.17
C SER A 52 9.29 7.47 -6.69
N ALA A 53 8.39 6.84 -7.42
CA ALA A 53 8.54 6.73 -8.88
C ALA A 53 7.51 7.52 -9.69
N ILE A 54 6.37 7.86 -9.08
CA ILE A 54 5.24 8.39 -9.86
C ILE A 54 5.58 9.70 -10.59
N ASP A 55 6.40 10.52 -9.98
CA ASP A 55 6.78 11.80 -10.58
C ASP A 55 7.84 11.67 -11.67
N HIS A 56 8.39 10.47 -11.83
CA HIS A 56 9.42 10.19 -12.82
C HIS A 56 8.92 9.38 -14.00
N VAL A 57 7.62 9.18 -14.08
CA VAL A 57 7.02 8.42 -15.18
C VAL A 57 6.73 9.37 -16.33
N GLU A 58 7.20 9.00 -17.51
CA GLU A 58 6.92 9.74 -18.74
C GLU A 58 6.05 8.90 -19.65
N ILE A 59 5.15 9.56 -20.33
CA ILE A 59 4.30 8.91 -21.32
C ILE A 59 4.87 9.24 -22.70
N SER A 60 5.25 8.19 -23.40
CA SER A 60 5.81 8.33 -24.75
C SER A 60 4.77 8.02 -25.81
#